data_48079d941ab3c9f10aedc74e19abe140
#
_entry.id   48079d941ab3c9f10aedc74e19abe140
#
_cell.length_a   1.000
_cell.length_b   1.000
_cell.length_c   1.000
_cell.angle_alpha   90.00
_cell.angle_beta   90.00
_cell.angle_gamma   90.00
#
_symmetry.space_group_name_H-M   'P 1'
#
loop_
_entity.id
_entity.type
_entity.pdbx_description
1 polymer ?
#
loop_
_entity_poly.entity_id
_entity_poly.type
_entity_poly.pdbx_seq_one_letter_code
_entity_poly.pdbx_strand_id
1 'polypeptide(L)'
;MHVFYFMKITLDLLRAHVGKVINESRSPAGNWLQLTLAAVEKGKASISVLVRKEMCNPFGHIHGGMMSLVIDEAIGWAIISLEAESHYTSLNLNVDFLYAAPEGETITAVANIVRQGKKIVHAEVHVYDSKQTLLAKAASNLIVTGMKIINS
;
A
#
# COMPACT_ATOMS: atom_id res chain seq x y z
N MET A 1 15.93 -14.56 -2.72
CA MET A 1 15.85 -14.27 -4.17
C MET A 1 14.91 -13.09 -4.34
N HIS A 2 15.39 -11.96 -4.86
CA HIS A 2 14.67 -10.67 -4.96
C HIS A 2 13.60 -10.72 -6.06
N VAL A 3 12.50 -11.44 -5.81
CA VAL A 3 11.47 -11.72 -6.81
C VAL A 3 10.87 -10.45 -7.41
N PHE A 4 10.69 -9.39 -6.62
CA PHE A 4 10.08 -8.14 -7.08
C PHE A 4 11.07 -7.10 -7.62
N TYR A 5 12.39 -7.38 -7.57
CA TYR A 5 13.41 -6.38 -7.94
C TYR A 5 13.73 -6.40 -9.43
N PHE A 6 13.75 -7.58 -10.05
CA PHE A 6 14.26 -7.79 -11.42
C PHE A 6 13.23 -8.33 -12.41
N MET A 7 12.01 -8.68 -11.98
CA MET A 7 10.99 -9.24 -12.86
C MET A 7 9.86 -8.23 -13.11
N LYS A 8 9.25 -8.32 -14.30
CA LYS A 8 7.96 -7.66 -14.53
C LYS A 8 6.96 -8.20 -13.52
N ILE A 9 6.42 -7.33 -12.69
CA ILE A 9 5.41 -7.72 -11.70
C ILE A 9 4.08 -7.85 -12.44
N THR A 10 3.56 -9.07 -12.52
CA THR A 10 2.26 -9.37 -13.11
C THR A 10 1.22 -9.60 -12.01
N LEU A 11 -0.05 -9.48 -12.35
CA LEU A 11 -1.14 -9.75 -11.41
C LEU A 11 -1.11 -11.21 -10.90
N ASP A 12 -0.74 -12.17 -11.75
CA ASP A 12 -0.61 -13.56 -11.34
C ASP A 12 0.55 -13.78 -10.37
N LEU A 13 1.67 -13.07 -10.55
CA LEU A 13 2.76 -13.07 -9.59
C LEU A 13 2.31 -12.50 -8.23
N LEU A 14 1.56 -11.41 -8.24
CA LEU A 14 0.99 -10.83 -7.00
C LEU A 14 0.04 -11.82 -6.31
N ARG A 15 -0.85 -12.46 -7.05
CA ARG A 15 -1.78 -13.48 -6.52
C ARG A 15 -1.04 -14.65 -5.87
N ALA A 16 0.07 -15.09 -6.43
CA ALA A 16 0.91 -16.16 -5.87
C ALA A 16 1.60 -15.75 -4.54
N HIS A 17 1.62 -14.44 -4.22
CA HIS A 17 2.19 -13.90 -2.99
C HIS A 17 1.14 -13.48 -1.95
N VAL A 18 -0.15 -13.63 -2.25
CA VAL A 18 -1.21 -13.40 -1.24
C VAL A 18 -1.00 -14.30 -0.03
N GLY A 19 -1.13 -13.72 1.15
CA GLY A 19 -0.90 -14.36 2.45
C GLY A 19 0.58 -14.40 2.88
N LYS A 20 1.50 -13.86 2.07
CA LYS A 20 2.94 -13.84 2.39
C LYS A 20 3.39 -12.45 2.83
N VAL A 21 4.34 -12.42 3.76
CA VAL A 21 5.06 -11.19 4.11
C VAL A 21 5.96 -10.79 2.95
N ILE A 22 5.87 -9.52 2.58
CA ILE A 22 6.71 -8.93 1.54
C ILE A 22 7.84 -8.14 2.21
N ASN A 23 9.06 -8.59 2.03
CA ASN A 23 10.28 -7.99 2.58
C ASN A 23 11.38 -7.75 1.54
N GLU A 24 11.10 -8.04 0.28
CA GLU A 24 12.03 -7.89 -0.85
C GLU A 24 11.36 -7.19 -2.03
N SER A 25 10.59 -6.12 -1.76
CA SER A 25 9.99 -5.28 -2.80
C SER A 25 10.96 -4.16 -3.24
N ARG A 26 10.59 -3.42 -4.28
CA ARG A 26 11.33 -2.23 -4.74
C ARG A 26 11.24 -1.05 -3.77
N SER A 27 10.36 -1.10 -2.77
CA SER A 27 10.20 -0.09 -1.73
C SER A 27 10.96 -0.49 -0.47
N PRO A 28 12.11 0.14 -0.15
CA PRO A 28 12.79 -0.11 1.13
C PRO A 28 11.91 0.21 2.34
N ALA A 29 11.07 1.24 2.25
CA ALA A 29 10.11 1.60 3.31
C ALA A 29 9.04 0.52 3.48
N GLY A 30 8.49 -0.01 2.37
CA GLY A 30 7.55 -1.14 2.38
C GLY A 30 8.18 -2.40 2.97
N ASN A 31 9.45 -2.69 2.63
CA ASN A 31 10.18 -3.82 3.21
C ASN A 31 10.36 -3.67 4.72
N TRP A 32 10.63 -2.46 5.20
CA TRP A 32 10.72 -2.18 6.64
C TRP A 32 9.38 -2.38 7.36
N LEU A 33 8.26 -2.09 6.72
CA LEU A 33 6.93 -2.35 7.28
C LEU A 33 6.66 -3.84 7.52
N GLN A 34 7.30 -4.74 6.78
CA GLN A 34 7.03 -6.19 6.81
C GLN A 34 5.55 -6.49 6.54
N LEU A 35 4.99 -5.80 5.56
CA LEU A 35 3.60 -5.94 5.20
C LEU A 35 3.27 -7.34 4.65
N THR A 36 2.07 -7.80 4.91
CA THR A 36 1.50 -8.97 4.25
C THR A 36 0.57 -8.54 3.13
N LEU A 37 0.75 -9.07 1.92
CA LEU A 37 -0.21 -8.87 0.84
C LEU A 37 -1.45 -9.73 1.14
N ALA A 38 -2.51 -9.11 1.65
CA ALA A 38 -3.70 -9.83 2.11
C ALA A 38 -4.63 -10.23 0.97
N ALA A 39 -4.77 -9.36 -0.04
CA ALA A 39 -5.58 -9.63 -1.24
C ALA A 39 -5.11 -8.75 -2.40
N VAL A 40 -5.33 -9.19 -3.64
CA VAL A 40 -5.06 -8.39 -4.82
C VAL A 40 -5.99 -8.76 -5.98
N GLU A 41 -6.51 -7.73 -6.64
CA GLU A 41 -7.22 -7.77 -7.90
C GLU A 41 -6.73 -6.60 -8.76
N LYS A 42 -7.07 -6.59 -10.03
CA LYS A 42 -6.70 -5.47 -10.90
C LYS A 42 -7.26 -4.14 -10.39
N GLY A 43 -6.39 -3.19 -10.08
CA GLY A 43 -6.75 -1.89 -9.53
C GLY A 43 -7.16 -1.92 -8.05
N LYS A 44 -6.94 -3.04 -7.35
CA LYS A 44 -7.26 -3.16 -5.93
C LYS A 44 -6.22 -3.99 -5.20
N ALA A 45 -5.78 -3.54 -4.04
CA ALA A 45 -4.89 -4.31 -3.18
C ALA A 45 -5.23 -4.08 -1.71
N SER A 46 -5.05 -5.13 -0.91
CA SER A 46 -5.15 -5.06 0.54
C SER A 46 -3.84 -5.51 1.14
N ILE A 47 -3.29 -4.70 2.04
CA ILE A 47 -2.10 -5.04 2.81
C ILE A 47 -2.41 -5.02 4.29
N SER A 48 -1.81 -5.93 5.05
CA SER A 48 -1.92 -5.97 6.50
C SER A 48 -0.56 -5.73 7.14
N VAL A 49 -0.55 -4.96 8.24
CA VAL A 49 0.65 -4.60 8.98
C VAL A 49 0.40 -4.75 10.48
N LEU A 50 1.31 -5.41 11.18
CA LEU A 50 1.32 -5.41 12.65
C LEU A 50 1.85 -4.06 13.14
N VAL A 51 1.11 -3.38 14.00
CA VAL A 51 1.56 -2.14 14.66
C VAL A 51 2.62 -2.49 15.69
N ARG A 52 3.88 -2.27 15.34
CA ARG A 52 5.03 -2.50 16.21
C ARG A 52 5.33 -1.26 17.04
N LYS A 53 6.04 -1.44 18.14
CA LYS A 53 6.41 -0.38 19.08
C LYS A 53 7.08 0.82 18.42
N GLU A 54 8.01 0.59 17.50
CA GLU A 54 8.72 1.63 16.75
C GLU A 54 7.87 2.43 15.76
N MET A 55 6.64 1.99 15.53
CA MET A 55 5.63 2.68 14.73
C MET A 55 4.71 3.56 15.58
N CYS A 56 4.84 3.52 16.91
CA CYS A 56 3.92 4.17 17.82
C CYS A 56 4.31 5.62 18.15
N ASN A 57 3.30 6.41 18.43
CA ASN A 57 3.42 7.74 19.04
C ASN A 57 3.64 7.62 20.57
N PRO A 58 3.86 8.74 21.30
CA PRO A 58 4.07 8.70 22.75
C PRO A 58 2.90 8.11 23.56
N PHE A 59 1.71 7.97 22.96
CA PHE A 59 0.53 7.42 23.61
C PHE A 59 0.35 5.91 23.37
N GLY A 60 1.32 5.25 22.72
CA GLY A 60 1.25 3.80 22.43
C GLY A 60 0.31 3.42 21.29
N HIS A 61 -0.03 4.36 20.42
CA HIS A 61 -0.84 4.12 19.23
C HIS A 61 -0.03 4.39 17.97
N ILE A 62 -0.43 3.81 16.85
CA ILE A 62 0.25 4.06 15.58
C ILE A 62 0.39 5.56 15.31
N HIS A 63 1.61 5.99 15.00
CA HIS A 63 1.87 7.38 14.60
C HIS A 63 1.20 7.68 13.25
N GLY A 64 0.60 8.88 13.10
CA GLY A 64 -0.08 9.27 11.86
C GLY A 64 0.82 9.18 10.62
N GLY A 65 2.11 9.50 10.74
CA GLY A 65 3.08 9.31 9.66
C GLY A 65 3.27 7.84 9.25
N MET A 66 3.23 6.91 10.22
CA MET A 66 3.29 5.47 9.94
C MET A 66 2.00 4.96 9.30
N MET A 67 0.85 5.44 9.76
CA MET A 67 -0.44 5.17 9.11
C MET A 67 -0.44 5.66 7.66
N SER A 68 0.08 6.86 7.41
CA SER A 68 0.21 7.42 6.06
C SER A 68 1.15 6.60 5.18
N LEU A 69 2.26 6.08 5.72
CA LEU A 69 3.17 5.18 5.01
C LEU A 69 2.45 3.87 4.62
N VAL A 70 1.70 3.26 5.53
CA VAL A 70 0.91 2.04 5.24
C VAL A 70 -0.10 2.31 4.13
N ILE A 71 -0.78 3.47 4.16
CA ILE A 71 -1.74 3.89 3.14
C ILE A 71 -1.06 4.07 1.78
N ASP A 72 0.08 4.76 1.73
CA ASP A 72 0.82 5.01 0.47
C ASP A 72 1.35 3.70 -0.12
N GLU A 73 1.85 2.78 0.69
CA GLU A 73 2.24 1.43 0.25
C GLU A 73 1.05 0.65 -0.32
N ALA A 74 -0.13 0.70 0.31
CA ALA A 74 -1.33 0.05 -0.22
C ALA A 74 -1.72 0.58 -1.61
N ILE A 75 -1.62 1.91 -1.81
CA ILE A 75 -1.83 2.54 -3.11
C ILE A 75 -0.80 2.01 -4.12
N GLY A 76 0.47 1.93 -3.74
CA GLY A 76 1.55 1.40 -4.58
C GLY A 76 1.22 -0.02 -5.09
N TRP A 77 0.75 -0.89 -4.22
CA TRP A 77 0.36 -2.26 -4.58
C TRP A 77 -0.86 -2.30 -5.50
N ALA A 78 -1.86 -1.42 -5.29
CA ALA A 78 -2.99 -1.29 -6.19
C ALA A 78 -2.57 -0.77 -7.58
N ILE A 79 -1.62 0.18 -7.66
CA ILE A 79 -1.04 0.66 -8.91
C ILE A 79 -0.29 -0.46 -9.64
N ILE A 80 0.55 -1.22 -8.94
CA ILE A 80 1.30 -2.34 -9.51
C ILE A 80 0.36 -3.38 -10.13
N SER A 81 -0.79 -3.63 -9.51
CA SER A 81 -1.79 -4.58 -10.01
C SER A 81 -2.44 -4.17 -11.34
N LEU A 82 -2.29 -2.91 -11.76
CA LEU A 82 -2.73 -2.45 -13.08
C LEU A 82 -1.86 -2.96 -14.23
N GLU A 83 -0.67 -3.47 -13.92
CA GLU A 83 0.34 -3.94 -14.91
C GLU A 83 0.72 -2.85 -15.93
N ALA A 84 0.69 -1.59 -15.51
CA ALA A 84 1.02 -0.46 -16.37
C ALA A 84 2.49 -0.47 -16.79
N GLU A 85 2.78 0.08 -17.97
CA GLU A 85 4.15 0.14 -18.51
C GLU A 85 4.99 1.29 -17.92
N SER A 86 4.35 2.25 -17.25
CA SER A 86 5.01 3.44 -16.71
C SER A 86 4.86 3.52 -15.20
N HIS A 87 5.86 4.14 -14.56
CA HIS A 87 5.79 4.48 -13.15
C HIS A 87 4.80 5.61 -12.89
N TYR A 88 4.21 5.58 -11.71
CA TYR A 88 3.36 6.63 -11.17
C TYR A 88 4.01 7.22 -9.93
N THR A 89 3.75 8.50 -9.67
CA THR A 89 4.15 9.17 -8.43
C THR A 89 2.97 9.92 -7.84
N SER A 90 2.88 9.90 -6.52
CA SER A 90 1.82 10.61 -5.79
C SER A 90 2.00 12.11 -5.92
N LEU A 91 0.91 12.82 -6.25
CA LEU A 91 0.84 14.28 -6.25
C LEU A 91 0.39 14.81 -4.88
N ASN A 92 -0.45 14.07 -4.20
CA ASN A 92 -0.96 14.38 -2.88
C ASN A 92 -1.35 13.10 -2.17
N LEU A 93 -1.49 13.19 -0.86
CA LEU A 93 -2.09 12.17 0.00
C LEU A 93 -2.87 12.88 1.10
N ASN A 94 -4.20 12.77 1.05
CA ASN A 94 -5.08 13.33 2.05
C ASN A 94 -5.57 12.19 2.94
N VAL A 95 -5.34 12.30 4.26
CA VAL A 95 -5.68 11.26 5.23
C VAL A 95 -6.56 11.83 6.33
N ASP A 96 -7.70 11.20 6.56
CA ASP A 96 -8.55 11.44 7.73
C ASP A 96 -8.29 10.31 8.74
N PHE A 97 -7.76 10.65 9.91
CA PHE A 97 -7.56 9.74 11.03
C PHE A 97 -8.82 9.72 11.89
N LEU A 98 -9.47 8.57 12.01
CA LEU A 98 -10.76 8.43 12.68
C LEU A 98 -10.65 7.76 14.05
N TYR A 99 -9.84 6.69 14.14
CA TYR A 99 -9.61 5.96 15.38
C TYR A 99 -8.13 5.55 15.50
N ALA A 100 -7.67 5.45 16.73
CA ALA A 100 -6.32 5.04 17.07
C ALA A 100 -6.19 3.50 17.02
N ALA A 101 -5.06 3.00 16.52
CA ALA A 101 -4.70 1.59 16.61
C ALA A 101 -3.57 1.42 17.62
N PRO A 102 -3.73 0.61 18.70
CA PRO A 102 -2.70 0.40 19.69
C PRO A 102 -1.56 -0.49 19.16
N GLU A 103 -0.41 -0.46 19.84
CA GLU A 103 0.66 -1.44 19.65
C GLU A 103 0.09 -2.88 19.73
N GLY A 104 0.55 -3.75 18.85
CA GLY A 104 0.09 -5.15 18.76
C GLY A 104 -1.16 -5.36 17.92
N GLU A 105 -1.87 -4.30 17.51
CA GLU A 105 -3.01 -4.42 16.59
C GLU A 105 -2.51 -4.73 15.16
N THR A 106 -3.27 -5.54 14.44
CA THR A 106 -3.07 -5.75 12.99
C THR A 106 -4.04 -4.89 12.22
N ILE A 107 -3.51 -3.92 11.48
CA ILE A 107 -4.31 -3.05 10.61
C ILE A 107 -4.27 -3.53 9.17
N THR A 108 -5.38 -3.37 8.44
CA THR A 108 -5.50 -3.72 7.03
C THR A 108 -5.91 -2.50 6.22
N ALA A 109 -5.04 -2.09 5.28
CA ALA A 109 -5.31 -1.02 4.35
C ALA A 109 -5.80 -1.61 3.02
N VAL A 110 -6.98 -1.17 2.58
CA VAL A 110 -7.63 -1.59 1.33
C VAL A 110 -7.61 -0.42 0.37
N ALA A 111 -6.78 -0.49 -0.67
CA ALA A 111 -6.66 0.52 -1.70
C ALA A 111 -7.42 0.14 -2.96
N ASN A 112 -8.16 1.10 -3.51
CA ASN A 112 -8.88 0.97 -4.77
C ASN A 112 -8.47 2.08 -5.73
N ILE A 113 -8.21 1.73 -6.98
CA ILE A 113 -8.09 2.68 -8.07
C ILE A 113 -9.51 3.02 -8.56
N VAL A 114 -9.98 4.19 -8.17
CA VAL A 114 -11.33 4.67 -8.49
C VAL A 114 -11.41 5.11 -9.95
N ARG A 115 -10.36 5.76 -10.45
CA ARG A 115 -10.26 6.23 -11.82
C ARG A 115 -8.85 6.11 -12.36
N GLN A 116 -8.70 5.47 -13.51
CA GLN A 116 -7.46 5.41 -14.26
C GLN A 116 -7.61 6.30 -15.53
N GLY A 117 -7.10 7.53 -15.45
CA GLY A 117 -7.02 8.43 -16.60
C GLY A 117 -5.71 8.25 -17.38
N LYS A 118 -5.56 8.93 -18.52
CA LYS A 118 -4.34 8.88 -19.35
C LYS A 118 -3.10 9.41 -18.61
N LYS A 119 -3.26 10.42 -17.76
CA LYS A 119 -2.16 11.07 -17.02
C LYS A 119 -2.30 10.94 -15.52
N ILE A 120 -3.52 11.01 -15.01
CA ILE A 120 -3.83 11.03 -13.58
C ILE A 120 -4.64 9.80 -13.22
N VAL A 121 -4.24 9.16 -12.12
CA VAL A 121 -4.96 8.08 -11.46
C VAL A 121 -5.48 8.62 -10.13
N HIS A 122 -6.72 8.31 -9.79
CA HIS A 122 -7.29 8.60 -8.47
C HIS A 122 -7.47 7.30 -7.69
N ALA A 123 -6.93 7.27 -6.48
CA ALA A 123 -7.02 6.14 -5.56
C ALA A 123 -7.69 6.55 -4.24
N GLU A 124 -8.44 5.63 -3.66
CA GLU A 124 -9.00 5.74 -2.32
C GLU A 124 -8.54 4.57 -1.46
N VAL A 125 -8.37 4.82 -0.16
CA VAL A 125 -7.95 3.80 0.81
C VAL A 125 -8.82 3.87 2.05
N HIS A 126 -9.21 2.70 2.55
CA HIS A 126 -9.81 2.52 3.87
C HIS A 126 -8.91 1.61 4.71
N VAL A 127 -8.67 1.99 5.96
CA VAL A 127 -7.86 1.20 6.89
C VAL A 127 -8.75 0.72 8.02
N TYR A 128 -8.67 -0.58 8.32
CA TYR A 128 -9.48 -1.25 9.34
C TYR A 128 -8.59 -1.94 10.37
N ASP A 129 -9.09 -2.06 11.60
CA ASP A 129 -8.53 -2.95 12.62
C ASP A 129 -9.01 -4.39 12.44
N SER A 130 -8.57 -5.29 13.32
CA SER A 130 -8.97 -6.70 13.33
C SER A 130 -10.47 -6.93 13.60
N LYS A 131 -11.16 -5.92 14.15
CA LYS A 131 -12.61 -5.94 14.43
C LYS A 131 -13.43 -5.25 13.35
N GLN A 132 -12.80 -4.86 12.23
CA GLN A 132 -13.42 -4.13 11.12
C GLN A 132 -13.87 -2.69 11.48
N THR A 133 -13.26 -2.08 12.50
CA THR A 133 -13.43 -0.66 12.77
C THR A 133 -12.67 0.15 11.73
N LEU A 134 -13.30 1.13 11.10
CA LEU A 134 -12.65 2.04 10.16
C LEU A 134 -11.74 3.01 10.93
N LEU A 135 -10.42 2.80 10.84
CA LEU A 135 -9.41 3.60 11.53
C LEU A 135 -9.02 4.86 10.79
N ALA A 136 -8.94 4.77 9.46
CA ALA A 136 -8.60 5.89 8.60
C ALA A 136 -9.19 5.71 7.21
N LYS A 137 -9.39 6.83 6.52
CA LYS A 137 -9.68 6.87 5.09
C LYS A 137 -8.75 7.86 4.41
N ALA A 138 -8.44 7.61 3.14
CA ALA A 138 -7.55 8.47 2.40
C ALA A 138 -7.91 8.54 0.93
N ALA A 139 -7.44 9.60 0.28
CA ALA A 139 -7.48 9.77 -1.16
C ALA A 139 -6.15 10.32 -1.67
N SER A 140 -5.75 9.86 -2.86
CA SER A 140 -4.53 10.29 -3.53
C SER A 140 -4.75 10.41 -5.03
N ASN A 141 -4.14 11.43 -5.62
CA ASN A 141 -3.95 11.53 -7.05
C ASN A 141 -2.50 11.21 -7.39
N LEU A 142 -2.31 10.38 -8.40
CA LEU A 142 -0.99 9.99 -8.89
C LEU A 142 -0.86 10.39 -10.36
N ILE A 143 0.34 10.78 -10.76
CA ILE A 143 0.65 11.13 -12.13
C ILE A 143 1.60 10.10 -12.76
N VAL A 144 1.38 9.81 -14.04
CA VAL A 144 2.32 9.05 -14.87
C VAL A 144 3.61 9.84 -15.06
N THR A 145 4.75 9.25 -14.71
CA THR A 145 6.04 9.96 -14.76
C THR A 145 6.71 9.96 -16.13
N GLY A 146 6.24 9.16 -17.07
CA GLY A 146 6.92 8.92 -18.34
C GLY A 146 8.14 7.99 -18.24
N MET A 147 8.59 7.63 -17.04
CA MET A 147 9.61 6.62 -16.84
C MET A 147 9.01 5.24 -17.08
N LYS A 148 9.54 4.51 -18.05
CA LYS A 148 9.10 3.13 -18.31
C LYS A 148 9.62 2.19 -17.22
N ILE A 149 8.82 1.21 -16.85
CA ILE A 149 9.28 0.09 -16.04
C ILE A 149 10.21 -0.74 -16.90
N ILE A 150 11.51 -0.68 -16.62
CA ILE A 150 12.51 -1.43 -17.36
C ILE A 150 12.33 -2.92 -17.03
N ASN A 151 11.95 -3.69 -18.04
CA ASN A 151 12.00 -5.13 -17.97
C ASN A 151 13.45 -5.52 -18.29
N SER A 152 14.30 -5.70 -17.27
CA SER A 152 15.62 -6.32 -17.43
C SER A 152 15.51 -7.81 -17.23
#